data_735390fdb69117b36f497bffa2c33847
#
_entry.id   735390fdb69117b36f497bffa2c33847
#
_cell.length_a   1.000
_cell.length_b   1.000
_cell.length_c   1.000
_cell.angle_alpha   90.00
_cell.angle_beta   90.00
_cell.angle_gamma   90.00
#
_symmetry.space_group_name_H-M   'P 1'
#
loop_
_entity.id
_entity.type
_entity.pdbx_description
1 polymer ?
#
loop_
_entity_poly.entity_id
_entity_poly.type
_entity_poly.pdbx_seq_one_letter_code
_entity_poly.pdbx_strand_id
1 'polypeptide(L)'
;VAVPREMVRLAGGVNKRLGAKQKYELLLRIAAEMPVELEETDEDACGQENMLVFDDVEKPENTGLGWRTDCYVLGKYSAQLQEAGYFNAAIEAVLAEAQMEGRYEETVSYLEGMIGHKEEYYRIDEAAQPILIYKGDPVCYNILTIFAEQLGAALERRGERVLYFDQEEHDPREIIQFKGKHFKAVIGVQSCAFSIKMEDEVHYLHEYIYGPKYNFFLDHPIWGKPHFEHHYPDFHVLVLDQTYADFFRRFYKQEAILFPPAGMEAVEDSVERIYDLTFVGTYGGYEVQLQWIREQERPLRFLANRFLLTMRKYPNLTAEAAFSRTLEHYGMELTDEEFVEKMYAVRRVIYGAMHYYRHRVIETILQSGIRLDVFGDSWTHCPLRKYPNLICHPGVTVEEGLHVWRQSRMSLNVMSWHKGGFTERMAGIMMAGAVLVTDNTGYLSGRYDEKDMIIFDLEHLEELPGKIKNVLGDEEKRCRMAESGREKTRREHTWDKRAEQFLELLDNR
;
A
#
# COMPACT_ATOMS: atom_id res chain seq x y z
N VAL A 1 4.12 -38.71 6.31
CA VAL A 1 3.22 -37.98 7.20
C VAL A 1 1.99 -37.60 6.42
N ALA A 2 0.79 -37.88 6.94
CA ALA A 2 -0.48 -37.47 6.35
C ALA A 2 -1.08 -36.34 7.17
N VAL A 3 -1.54 -35.28 6.48
CA VAL A 3 -2.09 -34.09 7.11
C VAL A 3 -3.42 -33.73 6.44
N PRO A 4 -4.48 -33.39 7.20
CA PRO A 4 -5.74 -32.93 6.64
C PRO A 4 -5.55 -31.71 5.72
N ARG A 5 -6.17 -31.73 4.53
CA ARG A 5 -6.06 -30.61 3.55
C ARG A 5 -6.53 -29.29 4.12
N GLU A 6 -7.47 -29.31 5.05
CA GLU A 6 -7.95 -28.11 5.72
C GLU A 6 -6.88 -27.47 6.61
N MET A 7 -6.10 -28.26 7.32
CA MET A 7 -4.96 -27.77 8.12
C MET A 7 -3.91 -27.10 7.23
N VAL A 8 -3.62 -27.69 6.07
CA VAL A 8 -2.71 -27.09 5.09
C VAL A 8 -3.23 -25.74 4.57
N ARG A 9 -4.54 -25.66 4.34
CA ARG A 9 -5.19 -24.42 3.90
C ARG A 9 -5.17 -23.34 5.00
N LEU A 10 -5.46 -23.70 6.24
CA LEU A 10 -5.44 -22.78 7.38
C LEU A 10 -4.02 -22.27 7.65
N ALA A 11 -3.01 -23.13 7.49
CA ALA A 11 -1.60 -22.74 7.59
C ALA A 11 -1.09 -21.91 6.37
N GLY A 12 -1.94 -21.51 5.43
CA GLY A 12 -1.55 -20.69 4.29
C GLY A 12 -0.90 -21.46 3.13
N GLY A 13 -0.99 -22.79 3.13
CA GLY A 13 -0.48 -23.63 2.04
C GLY A 13 1.04 -23.86 2.07
N VAL A 14 1.56 -24.44 1.01
CA VAL A 14 2.98 -24.81 0.88
C VAL A 14 3.80 -23.61 0.40
N ASN A 15 4.88 -23.28 1.09
CA ASN A 15 5.81 -22.26 0.63
C ASN A 15 6.71 -22.80 -0.50
N LYS A 16 6.30 -22.60 -1.75
CA LYS A 16 6.98 -23.11 -2.94
C LYS A 16 8.42 -22.61 -3.11
N ARG A 17 8.84 -21.58 -2.38
CA ARG A 17 10.18 -21.00 -2.45
C ARG A 17 11.23 -21.82 -1.71
N LEU A 18 10.81 -22.70 -0.82
CA LEU A 18 11.70 -23.53 0.01
C LEU A 18 12.15 -24.83 -0.66
N GLY A 19 11.88 -25.01 -1.95
CA GLY A 19 12.33 -26.19 -2.71
C GLY A 19 11.98 -27.51 -2.02
N ALA A 20 12.96 -28.35 -1.77
CA ALA A 20 12.79 -29.67 -1.15
C ALA A 20 12.27 -29.64 0.30
N LYS A 21 12.45 -28.54 1.02
CA LYS A 21 12.06 -28.39 2.43
C LYS A 21 10.67 -27.81 2.64
N GLN A 22 9.91 -27.58 1.57
CA GLN A 22 8.54 -27.03 1.63
C GLN A 22 7.62 -27.81 2.58
N LYS A 23 7.73 -29.12 2.55
CA LYS A 23 6.92 -30.04 3.36
C LYS A 23 7.29 -29.94 4.84
N TYR A 24 8.57 -29.88 5.13
CA TYR A 24 9.09 -29.79 6.48
C TYR A 24 8.71 -28.46 7.14
N GLU A 25 8.87 -27.36 6.43
CA GLU A 25 8.45 -26.03 6.90
C GLU A 25 6.94 -25.97 7.15
N LEU A 26 6.13 -26.52 6.25
CA LEU A 26 4.68 -26.58 6.41
C LEU A 26 4.27 -27.38 7.67
N LEU A 27 4.89 -28.52 7.91
CA LEU A 27 4.60 -29.34 9.10
C LEU A 27 4.97 -28.60 10.39
N LEU A 28 6.12 -27.92 10.42
CA LEU A 28 6.52 -27.11 11.58
C LEU A 28 5.57 -25.92 11.80
N ARG A 29 5.10 -25.28 10.75
CA ARG A 29 4.14 -24.18 10.83
C ARG A 29 2.78 -24.65 11.35
N ILE A 30 2.29 -25.78 10.87
CA ILE A 30 1.07 -26.40 11.38
C ILE A 30 1.22 -26.74 12.86
N ALA A 31 2.35 -27.35 13.26
CA ALA A 31 2.60 -27.71 14.65
C ALA A 31 2.78 -26.49 15.57
N ALA A 32 3.26 -25.37 15.04
CA ALA A 32 3.42 -24.12 15.80
C ALA A 32 2.09 -23.37 16.02
N GLU A 33 1.15 -23.47 15.07
CA GLU A 33 -0.09 -22.70 15.08
C GLU A 33 -1.31 -23.49 15.55
N MET A 34 -1.23 -24.83 15.59
CA MET A 34 -2.36 -25.72 15.90
C MET A 34 -1.93 -26.82 16.87
N PRO A 35 -2.80 -27.22 17.82
CA PRO A 35 -2.56 -28.39 18.64
C PRO A 35 -2.55 -29.65 17.74
N VAL A 36 -1.42 -30.31 17.65
CA VAL A 36 -1.21 -31.52 16.82
C VAL A 36 -0.90 -32.70 17.75
N GLU A 37 -1.72 -33.71 17.71
CA GLU A 37 -1.40 -35.02 18.26
C GLU A 37 -0.89 -35.92 17.13
N LEU A 38 0.30 -36.51 17.29
CA LEU A 38 0.84 -37.50 16.36
C LEU A 38 0.30 -38.87 16.74
N GLU A 39 -0.57 -39.42 15.91
CA GLU A 39 -1.01 -40.81 16.02
C GLU A 39 -0.21 -41.69 15.03
N GLU A 40 0.29 -42.83 15.49
CA GLU A 40 0.77 -43.87 14.57
C GLU A 40 -0.46 -44.49 13.88
N THR A 41 -0.59 -44.24 12.58
CA THR A 41 -1.70 -44.80 11.78
C THR A 41 -1.19 -45.85 10.84
N ASP A 42 -1.99 -46.95 10.67
CA ASP A 42 -1.74 -47.99 9.68
C ASP A 42 -1.79 -47.43 8.25
N GLU A 43 -1.10 -48.09 7.32
CA GLU A 43 -0.99 -47.69 5.91
C GLU A 43 -2.34 -47.41 5.21
N ASP A 44 -3.44 -47.98 5.69
CA ASP A 44 -4.80 -47.77 5.15
C ASP A 44 -5.41 -46.41 5.40
N ALA A 45 -4.89 -45.64 6.36
CA ALA A 45 -5.38 -44.28 6.63
C ALA A 45 -4.92 -43.25 5.57
N CYS A 46 -3.92 -43.59 4.79
CA CYS A 46 -3.36 -42.70 3.73
C CYS A 46 -4.26 -42.58 2.49
N GLY A 47 -5.31 -43.38 2.37
CA GLY A 47 -6.22 -43.39 1.21
C GLY A 47 -7.46 -42.49 1.30
N GLN A 48 -7.62 -41.68 2.35
CA GLN A 48 -8.77 -40.80 2.50
C GLN A 48 -8.69 -39.57 1.59
N GLU A 49 -9.74 -39.26 0.85
CA GLU A 49 -9.80 -38.17 -0.14
C GLU A 49 -9.44 -36.76 0.42
N ASN A 50 -9.48 -36.57 1.74
CA ASN A 50 -9.24 -35.29 2.41
C ASN A 50 -7.87 -35.15 3.07
N MET A 51 -6.96 -36.12 2.87
CA MET A 51 -5.62 -36.10 3.43
C MET A 51 -4.58 -35.74 2.35
N LEU A 52 -3.54 -35.02 2.74
CA LEU A 52 -2.32 -34.82 1.95
C LEU A 52 -1.24 -35.73 2.53
N VAL A 53 -0.77 -36.66 1.72
CA VAL A 53 0.32 -37.57 2.08
C VAL A 53 1.63 -36.94 1.59
N PHE A 54 2.59 -36.84 2.50
CA PHE A 54 3.94 -36.42 2.18
C PHE A 54 4.83 -37.70 2.17
N ASP A 55 5.02 -38.24 0.97
CA ASP A 55 5.98 -39.33 0.79
C ASP A 55 7.40 -38.80 0.96
N ASP A 56 8.33 -39.67 1.39
CA ASP A 56 9.75 -39.39 1.35
C ASP A 56 10.16 -39.18 -0.12
N VAL A 57 10.31 -37.91 -0.50
CA VAL A 57 10.74 -37.58 -1.86
C VAL A 57 12.25 -37.79 -1.94
N GLU A 58 12.67 -38.48 -2.97
CA GLU A 58 14.08 -38.56 -3.37
C GLU A 58 14.74 -37.19 -3.24
N LYS A 59 15.92 -37.16 -2.61
CA LYS A 59 16.71 -35.93 -2.45
C LYS A 59 16.83 -35.26 -3.82
N PRO A 60 16.32 -34.03 -4.02
CA PRO A 60 16.60 -33.34 -5.27
C PRO A 60 18.11 -33.16 -5.39
N GLU A 61 18.61 -33.27 -6.62
CA GLU A 61 20.00 -33.00 -6.93
C GLU A 61 20.42 -31.66 -6.30
N ASN A 62 21.53 -31.69 -5.61
CA ASN A 62 22.06 -30.67 -4.72
C ASN A 62 22.16 -29.29 -5.43
N THR A 63 21.16 -28.44 -5.33
CA THR A 63 21.14 -27.10 -5.93
C THR A 63 21.97 -26.08 -5.14
N GLY A 64 22.69 -26.52 -4.09
CA GLY A 64 23.49 -25.64 -3.23
C GLY A 64 22.70 -24.70 -2.30
N LEU A 65 21.38 -24.77 -2.32
CA LEU A 65 20.48 -23.92 -1.52
C LEU A 65 19.84 -24.65 -0.33
N GLY A 66 19.96 -25.97 -0.25
CA GLY A 66 19.30 -26.81 0.76
C GLY A 66 19.65 -26.40 2.19
N TRP A 67 20.93 -26.21 2.48
CA TRP A 67 21.44 -25.88 3.81
C TRP A 67 20.95 -24.49 4.31
N ARG A 68 20.81 -23.50 3.43
CA ARG A 68 20.28 -22.18 3.78
C ARG A 68 18.80 -22.27 4.16
N THR A 69 18.07 -23.14 3.46
CA THR A 69 16.67 -23.41 3.78
C THR A 69 16.53 -24.06 5.15
N ASP A 70 17.43 -25.01 5.49
CA ASP A 70 17.46 -25.63 6.81
C ASP A 70 17.80 -24.64 7.92
N CYS A 71 18.79 -23.77 7.69
CA CYS A 71 19.12 -22.68 8.61
C CYS A 71 17.94 -21.71 8.81
N TYR A 72 17.24 -21.39 7.73
CA TYR A 72 16.03 -20.55 7.80
C TYR A 72 14.94 -21.20 8.66
N VAL A 73 14.64 -22.47 8.42
CA VAL A 73 13.64 -23.23 9.19
C VAL A 73 14.03 -23.31 10.67
N LEU A 74 15.29 -23.60 10.96
CA LEU A 74 15.82 -23.63 12.33
C LEU A 74 15.71 -22.27 13.03
N GLY A 75 16.07 -21.20 12.34
CA GLY A 75 15.95 -19.84 12.87
C GLY A 75 14.50 -19.46 13.14
N LYS A 76 13.60 -19.70 12.19
CA LYS A 76 12.18 -19.35 12.27
C LYS A 76 11.46 -20.08 13.41
N TYR A 77 11.73 -21.38 13.59
CA TYR A 77 11.04 -22.24 14.57
C TYR A 77 11.89 -22.60 15.79
N SER A 78 12.99 -21.87 16.02
CA SER A 78 13.93 -22.21 17.10
C SER A 78 13.30 -22.20 18.50
N ALA A 79 12.31 -21.32 18.79
CA ALA A 79 11.61 -21.33 20.07
C ALA A 79 10.80 -22.61 20.27
N GLN A 80 10.01 -23.00 19.26
CA GLN A 80 9.21 -24.21 19.29
C GLN A 80 10.09 -25.46 19.38
N LEU A 81 11.22 -25.46 18.66
CA LEU A 81 12.19 -26.57 18.73
C LEU A 81 12.90 -26.64 20.09
N GLN A 82 13.18 -25.51 20.74
CA GLN A 82 13.74 -25.45 22.09
C GLN A 82 12.73 -25.97 23.12
N GLU A 83 11.50 -25.48 23.05
CA GLU A 83 10.41 -25.92 23.94
C GLU A 83 10.16 -27.43 23.82
N ALA A 84 10.22 -27.95 22.57
CA ALA A 84 10.08 -29.37 22.31
C ALA A 84 11.35 -30.23 22.59
N GLY A 85 12.48 -29.57 22.93
CA GLY A 85 13.74 -30.26 23.22
C GLY A 85 14.53 -30.78 22.02
N TYR A 86 14.12 -30.42 20.80
CA TYR A 86 14.75 -30.90 19.55
C TYR A 86 15.74 -29.93 18.93
N PHE A 87 15.90 -28.72 19.48
CA PHE A 87 16.69 -27.65 18.86
C PHE A 87 18.16 -28.05 18.66
N ASN A 88 18.84 -28.61 19.67
CA ASN A 88 20.24 -28.97 19.55
C ASN A 88 20.45 -30.10 18.53
N ALA A 89 19.59 -31.13 18.53
CA ALA A 89 19.67 -32.20 17.55
C ALA A 89 19.48 -31.73 16.12
N ALA A 90 18.58 -30.77 15.92
CA ALA A 90 18.34 -30.15 14.60
C ALA A 90 19.54 -29.30 14.12
N ILE A 91 20.19 -28.54 15.01
CA ILE A 91 21.43 -27.84 14.69
C ILE A 91 22.56 -28.80 14.34
N GLU A 92 22.77 -29.84 15.16
CA GLU A 92 23.81 -30.86 14.92
C GLU A 92 23.64 -31.54 13.56
N ALA A 93 22.40 -31.83 13.17
CA ALA A 93 22.10 -32.43 11.86
C ALA A 93 22.47 -31.49 10.70
N VAL A 94 22.10 -30.20 10.78
CA VAL A 94 22.44 -29.19 9.75
C VAL A 94 23.95 -28.97 9.67
N LEU A 95 24.65 -28.89 10.81
CA LEU A 95 26.09 -28.72 10.86
C LEU A 95 26.85 -29.95 10.32
N ALA A 96 26.36 -31.15 10.60
CA ALA A 96 26.96 -32.38 10.06
C ALA A 96 26.83 -32.45 8.52
N GLU A 97 25.67 -32.07 7.98
CA GLU A 97 25.49 -31.99 6.53
C GLU A 97 26.39 -30.91 5.91
N ALA A 98 26.46 -29.73 6.54
CA ALA A 98 27.34 -28.63 6.10
C ALA A 98 28.83 -29.02 6.12
N GLN A 99 29.26 -29.81 7.09
CA GLN A 99 30.64 -30.33 7.17
C GLN A 99 30.97 -31.30 6.03
N MET A 100 30.02 -32.17 5.66
CA MET A 100 30.19 -33.08 4.52
C MET A 100 30.25 -32.31 3.19
N GLU A 101 29.58 -31.15 3.08
CA GLU A 101 29.59 -30.33 1.90
C GLU A 101 30.73 -29.28 1.86
N GLY A 102 31.57 -29.21 2.89
CA GLY A 102 32.68 -28.27 3.00
C GLY A 102 32.24 -26.81 3.27
N ARG A 103 31.05 -26.60 3.81
CA ARG A 103 30.42 -25.29 4.09
C ARG A 103 30.21 -25.01 5.59
N TYR A 104 30.95 -25.72 6.44
CA TYR A 104 30.75 -25.67 7.89
C TYR A 104 30.86 -24.24 8.45
N GLU A 105 31.92 -23.51 8.12
CA GLU A 105 32.16 -22.16 8.65
C GLU A 105 31.10 -21.16 8.17
N GLU A 106 30.69 -21.25 6.89
CA GLU A 106 29.63 -20.42 6.33
C GLU A 106 28.27 -20.70 7.03
N THR A 107 27.99 -21.97 7.27
CA THR A 107 26.74 -22.40 7.95
C THR A 107 26.72 -21.97 9.41
N VAL A 108 27.85 -22.11 10.13
CA VAL A 108 27.97 -21.65 11.52
C VAL A 108 27.75 -20.14 11.59
N SER A 109 28.44 -19.36 10.75
CA SER A 109 28.28 -17.91 10.72
C SER A 109 26.83 -17.49 10.42
N TYR A 110 26.18 -18.20 9.52
CA TYR A 110 24.78 -17.95 9.16
C TYR A 110 23.81 -18.32 10.30
N LEU A 111 24.01 -19.46 10.97
CA LEU A 111 23.24 -19.87 12.13
C LEU A 111 23.49 -18.96 13.33
N GLU A 112 24.72 -18.56 13.61
CA GLU A 112 25.02 -17.60 14.67
C GLU A 112 24.34 -16.25 14.40
N GLY A 113 24.33 -15.79 13.15
CA GLY A 113 23.59 -14.61 12.73
C GLY A 113 22.09 -14.73 12.96
N MET A 114 21.52 -15.90 12.78
CA MET A 114 20.09 -16.13 12.98
C MET A 114 19.69 -16.47 14.42
N ILE A 115 20.54 -17.19 15.15
CA ILE A 115 20.25 -17.73 16.49
C ILE A 115 20.79 -16.82 17.59
N GLY A 116 22.00 -16.26 17.42
CA GLY A 116 22.61 -15.36 18.40
C GLY A 116 21.81 -14.09 18.62
N HIS A 117 21.12 -13.59 17.59
CA HIS A 117 20.24 -12.44 17.72
C HIS A 117 18.92 -12.74 18.43
N LYS A 118 18.54 -14.01 18.60
CA LYS A 118 17.32 -14.38 19.31
C LYS A 118 17.45 -14.25 20.83
N GLU A 119 18.63 -14.51 21.37
CA GLU A 119 18.85 -14.27 22.81
C GLU A 119 18.86 -12.77 23.15
N GLU A 120 19.33 -11.92 22.24
CA GLU A 120 19.17 -10.48 22.33
C GLU A 120 17.71 -10.05 22.16
N TYR A 121 16.96 -10.69 21.27
CA TYR A 121 15.54 -10.40 21.01
C TYR A 121 14.65 -10.58 22.24
N TYR A 122 14.86 -11.63 23.01
CA TYR A 122 14.09 -11.87 24.25
C TYR A 122 14.64 -11.13 25.46
N ARG A 123 15.84 -10.51 25.38
CA ARG A 123 16.46 -9.73 26.46
C ARG A 123 16.32 -8.23 26.31
N ILE A 124 15.96 -7.76 25.13
CA ILE A 124 15.75 -6.33 24.89
C ILE A 124 14.36 -5.98 25.38
N ASP A 125 14.29 -5.02 26.29
CA ASP A 125 13.07 -4.33 26.66
C ASP A 125 12.37 -3.85 25.38
N GLU A 126 11.22 -4.45 25.04
CA GLU A 126 10.47 -4.13 23.81
C GLU A 126 10.17 -2.62 23.71
N ALA A 127 10.03 -1.94 24.86
CA ALA A 127 9.82 -0.50 24.93
C ALA A 127 11.03 0.33 24.43
N ALA A 128 12.23 -0.27 24.35
CA ALA A 128 13.45 0.41 23.90
C ALA A 128 13.76 0.24 22.40
N GLN A 129 13.01 -0.60 21.68
CA GLN A 129 13.25 -0.82 20.25
C GLN A 129 12.77 0.36 19.41
N PRO A 130 13.58 0.84 18.45
CA PRO A 130 13.14 1.92 17.57
C PRO A 130 12.12 1.43 16.54
N ILE A 131 11.30 2.35 16.05
CA ILE A 131 10.53 2.17 14.82
C ILE A 131 11.42 2.61 13.65
N LEU A 132 11.69 1.70 12.71
CA LEU A 132 12.44 2.01 11.49
C LEU A 132 11.49 2.52 10.41
N ILE A 133 11.79 3.68 9.83
CA ILE A 133 10.98 4.27 8.76
C ILE A 133 11.84 4.48 7.51
N TYR A 134 11.44 3.90 6.40
CA TYR A 134 12.03 4.14 5.08
C TYR A 134 11.47 5.40 4.46
N LYS A 135 12.36 6.30 4.03
CA LYS A 135 12.02 7.53 3.32
C LYS A 135 12.93 7.72 2.09
N GLY A 136 12.72 8.77 1.31
CA GLY A 136 13.59 9.10 0.19
C GLY A 136 13.10 8.53 -1.15
N ASP A 137 11.79 8.51 -1.40
CA ASP A 137 11.27 8.27 -2.74
C ASP A 137 10.83 9.61 -3.36
N PRO A 138 11.56 10.13 -4.40
CA PRO A 138 11.34 11.47 -4.96
C PRO A 138 10.08 11.59 -5.82
N VAL A 139 9.23 10.57 -5.89
CA VAL A 139 8.00 10.63 -6.69
C VAL A 139 7.00 11.64 -6.14
N CYS A 140 6.17 12.20 -7.01
CA CYS A 140 5.06 13.08 -6.66
C CYS A 140 5.47 14.27 -5.77
N TYR A 141 6.56 14.97 -6.12
CA TYR A 141 7.08 16.10 -5.34
C TYR A 141 7.51 15.74 -3.92
N ASN A 142 8.09 14.55 -3.77
CA ASN A 142 8.61 14.04 -2.50
C ASN A 142 7.54 13.83 -1.41
N ILE A 143 6.29 13.66 -1.77
CA ILE A 143 5.19 13.54 -0.80
C ILE A 143 5.31 12.29 0.07
N LEU A 144 5.91 11.20 -0.45
CA LEU A 144 6.08 9.95 0.29
C LEU A 144 7.08 10.13 1.45
N THR A 145 8.17 10.85 1.21
CA THR A 145 9.14 11.24 2.24
C THR A 145 8.48 12.11 3.31
N ILE A 146 7.69 13.10 2.90
CA ILE A 146 6.97 13.95 3.82
C ILE A 146 6.00 13.14 4.69
N PHE A 147 5.30 12.16 4.15
CA PHE A 147 4.42 11.29 4.96
C PHE A 147 5.21 10.46 5.97
N ALA A 148 6.34 9.90 5.55
CA ALA A 148 7.23 9.17 6.45
C ALA A 148 7.73 10.04 7.60
N GLU A 149 8.15 11.27 7.32
CA GLU A 149 8.62 12.24 8.31
C GLU A 149 7.50 12.74 9.24
N GLN A 150 6.33 13.04 8.70
CA GLN A 150 5.19 13.49 9.50
C GLN A 150 4.68 12.39 10.44
N LEU A 151 4.60 11.15 9.96
CA LEU A 151 4.23 10.01 10.79
C LEU A 151 5.29 9.77 11.86
N GLY A 152 6.57 9.77 11.49
CA GLY A 152 7.66 9.57 12.43
C GLY A 152 7.71 10.65 13.50
N ALA A 153 7.60 11.93 13.14
CA ALA A 153 7.54 13.03 14.11
C ALA A 153 6.32 12.91 15.05
N ALA A 154 5.18 12.42 14.54
CA ALA A 154 4.01 12.18 15.38
C ALA A 154 4.23 11.00 16.37
N LEU A 155 4.94 9.95 15.95
CA LEU A 155 5.34 8.84 16.82
C LEU A 155 6.33 9.30 17.89
N GLU A 156 7.31 10.15 17.53
CA GLU A 156 8.26 10.74 18.50
C GLU A 156 7.57 11.60 19.54
N ARG A 157 6.57 12.41 19.16
CA ARG A 157 5.74 13.17 20.13
C ARG A 157 5.00 12.28 21.12
N ARG A 158 4.79 11.01 20.80
CA ARG A 158 4.17 10.00 21.68
C ARG A 158 5.20 9.18 22.46
N GLY A 159 6.48 9.56 22.41
CA GLY A 159 7.56 8.94 23.15
C GLY A 159 8.24 7.76 22.46
N GLU A 160 7.87 7.46 21.21
CA GLU A 160 8.53 6.42 20.43
C GLU A 160 9.90 6.89 19.94
N ARG A 161 10.84 5.96 19.86
CA ARG A 161 12.12 6.20 19.22
C ARG A 161 12.01 5.86 17.73
N VAL A 162 12.25 6.84 16.86
CA VAL A 162 12.21 6.65 15.41
C VAL A 162 13.62 6.66 14.83
N LEU A 163 13.88 5.73 13.91
CA LEU A 163 15.09 5.66 13.12
C LEU A 163 14.69 5.77 11.62
N TYR A 164 15.26 6.74 10.93
CA TYR A 164 15.03 6.88 9.51
C TYR A 164 16.16 6.24 8.69
N PHE A 165 15.79 5.59 7.59
CA PHE A 165 16.70 5.23 6.52
C PHE A 165 16.29 5.98 5.26
N ASP A 166 17.14 6.91 4.83
CA ASP A 166 16.89 7.74 3.66
C ASP A 166 17.47 7.11 2.40
N GLN A 167 16.62 6.72 1.46
CA GLN A 167 17.00 6.07 0.21
C GLN A 167 17.55 7.05 -0.85
N GLU A 168 17.44 8.38 -0.64
CA GLU A 168 18.10 9.40 -1.46
C GLU A 168 19.56 9.64 -1.02
N GLU A 169 19.81 9.53 0.29
CA GLU A 169 21.15 9.72 0.86
C GLU A 169 21.99 8.43 0.83
N HIS A 170 21.34 7.26 0.79
CA HIS A 170 21.96 5.94 0.88
C HIS A 170 21.57 5.05 -0.29
N ASP A 171 22.50 4.21 -0.75
CA ASP A 171 22.14 3.12 -1.68
C ASP A 171 21.09 2.20 -1.03
N PRO A 172 19.96 1.91 -1.68
CA PRO A 172 18.93 1.01 -1.14
C PRO A 172 19.47 -0.35 -0.66
N ARG A 173 20.60 -0.82 -1.22
CA ARG A 173 21.29 -2.05 -0.78
C ARG A 173 21.87 -1.93 0.63
N GLU A 174 22.13 -0.72 1.12
CA GLU A 174 22.63 -0.50 2.48
C GLU A 174 21.61 -0.83 3.55
N ILE A 175 20.32 -1.05 3.21
CA ILE A 175 19.30 -1.62 4.11
C ILE A 175 19.78 -2.94 4.71
N ILE A 176 20.69 -3.66 4.06
CA ILE A 176 21.31 -4.87 4.58
C ILE A 176 21.99 -4.68 5.95
N GLN A 177 22.39 -3.47 6.31
CA GLN A 177 22.93 -3.14 7.63
C GLN A 177 21.95 -3.44 8.78
N PHE A 178 20.66 -3.54 8.48
CA PHE A 178 19.62 -3.86 9.45
C PHE A 178 19.34 -5.36 9.59
N LYS A 179 20.02 -6.20 8.78
CA LYS A 179 19.92 -7.65 8.90
C LYS A 179 20.29 -8.09 10.31
N GLY A 180 19.48 -8.92 10.92
CA GLY A 180 19.65 -9.38 12.30
C GLY A 180 19.23 -8.38 13.38
N LYS A 181 18.85 -7.15 13.04
CA LYS A 181 18.40 -6.14 13.99
C LYS A 181 16.90 -6.23 14.25
N HIS A 182 16.50 -5.77 15.41
CA HIS A 182 15.13 -5.81 15.93
C HIS A 182 14.54 -4.42 16.04
N PHE A 183 13.32 -4.28 15.58
CA PHE A 183 12.57 -3.04 15.57
C PHE A 183 11.18 -3.26 16.15
N LYS A 184 10.65 -2.25 16.87
CA LYS A 184 9.26 -2.25 17.33
C LYS A 184 8.30 -2.34 16.12
N ALA A 185 8.66 -1.70 15.01
CA ALA A 185 8.04 -1.84 13.70
C ALA A 185 8.99 -1.37 12.60
N VAL A 186 8.76 -1.83 11.36
CA VAL A 186 9.42 -1.32 10.15
C VAL A 186 8.34 -0.75 9.24
N ILE A 187 8.41 0.53 8.92
CA ILE A 187 7.42 1.24 8.12
C ILE A 187 8.04 1.66 6.79
N GLY A 188 7.34 1.44 5.70
CA GLY A 188 7.64 2.02 4.40
C GLY A 188 6.40 2.70 3.83
N VAL A 189 6.58 3.82 3.15
CA VAL A 189 5.50 4.49 2.41
C VAL A 189 5.70 4.17 0.95
N GLN A 190 4.84 3.31 0.41
CA GLN A 190 4.92 2.77 -0.96
C GLN A 190 6.32 2.22 -1.31
N SER A 191 6.98 1.64 -0.32
CA SER A 191 8.38 1.26 -0.41
C SER A 191 8.58 -0.04 -1.17
N CYS A 192 9.51 0.00 -2.13
CA CYS A 192 10.01 -1.18 -2.84
C CYS A 192 11.02 -1.98 -2.00
N ALA A 193 11.52 -1.43 -0.89
CA ALA A 193 12.51 -2.08 -0.03
C ALA A 193 12.05 -3.46 0.47
N PHE A 194 10.76 -3.61 0.73
CA PHE A 194 10.18 -4.88 1.17
C PHE A 194 10.28 -6.02 0.14
N SER A 195 10.59 -5.71 -1.11
CA SER A 195 10.77 -6.69 -2.19
C SER A 195 12.24 -6.99 -2.49
N ILE A 196 13.19 -6.47 -1.70
CA ILE A 196 14.61 -6.75 -1.86
C ILE A 196 14.88 -8.21 -1.53
N LYS A 197 15.40 -8.94 -2.52
CA LYS A 197 15.80 -10.33 -2.37
C LYS A 197 17.24 -10.44 -1.87
N MET A 198 17.51 -11.52 -1.17
CA MET A 198 18.87 -11.94 -0.81
C MET A 198 19.59 -12.50 -2.05
N GLU A 199 20.89 -12.75 -1.93
CA GLU A 199 21.75 -13.27 -3.02
C GLU A 199 21.26 -14.64 -3.57
N ASP A 200 20.52 -15.40 -2.77
CA ASP A 200 19.93 -16.68 -3.18
C ASP A 200 18.69 -16.53 -4.08
N GLU A 201 18.21 -15.29 -4.30
CA GLU A 201 17.00 -14.94 -5.03
C GLU A 201 15.70 -15.61 -4.55
N VAL A 202 15.77 -16.32 -3.44
CA VAL A 202 14.66 -17.06 -2.81
C VAL A 202 14.09 -16.28 -1.63
N HIS A 203 14.96 -15.84 -0.72
CA HIS A 203 14.58 -15.14 0.50
C HIS A 203 14.55 -13.61 0.29
N TYR A 204 13.73 -12.95 1.09
CA TYR A 204 13.69 -11.49 1.14
C TYR A 204 14.52 -10.99 2.32
N LEU A 205 15.19 -9.86 2.14
CA LEU A 205 15.98 -9.23 3.19
C LEU A 205 15.16 -8.99 4.47
N HIS A 206 13.88 -8.65 4.31
CA HIS A 206 12.98 -8.36 5.44
C HIS A 206 12.53 -9.58 6.23
N GLU A 207 12.86 -10.79 5.79
CA GLU A 207 12.74 -11.99 6.62
C GLU A 207 13.79 -12.01 7.75
N TYR A 208 14.89 -11.27 7.57
CA TYR A 208 16.01 -11.16 8.50
C TYR A 208 16.10 -9.79 9.20
N ILE A 209 15.17 -8.90 8.97
CA ILE A 209 14.98 -7.66 9.73
C ILE A 209 13.75 -7.91 10.61
N TYR A 210 13.95 -7.99 11.92
CA TYR A 210 12.91 -8.47 12.84
C TYR A 210 11.98 -7.33 13.28
N GLY A 211 10.76 -7.73 13.63
CA GLY A 211 9.65 -6.82 13.95
C GLY A 211 8.60 -6.79 12.84
N PRO A 212 7.38 -6.32 13.14
CA PRO A 212 6.29 -6.20 12.17
C PRO A 212 6.61 -5.16 11.09
N LYS A 213 6.30 -5.49 9.84
CA LYS A 213 6.54 -4.66 8.67
C LYS A 213 5.23 -4.10 8.16
N TYR A 214 5.18 -2.80 7.94
CA TYR A 214 4.02 -2.09 7.42
C TYR A 214 4.39 -1.33 6.15
N ASN A 215 3.77 -1.68 5.03
CA ASN A 215 3.89 -0.89 3.82
C ASN A 215 2.62 -0.05 3.61
N PHE A 216 2.74 1.25 3.75
CA PHE A 216 1.64 2.18 3.49
C PHE A 216 1.52 2.42 1.98
N PHE A 217 0.59 1.73 1.35
CA PHE A 217 0.39 1.73 -0.09
C PHE A 217 -0.76 2.66 -0.48
N LEU A 218 -0.45 3.67 -1.29
CA LEU A 218 -1.37 4.78 -1.61
C LEU A 218 -2.07 4.62 -2.96
N ASP A 219 -1.48 3.88 -3.89
CA ASP A 219 -2.05 3.63 -5.21
C ASP A 219 -3.01 2.44 -5.22
N HIS A 220 -3.72 2.26 -6.34
CA HIS A 220 -4.52 1.05 -6.54
C HIS A 220 -3.62 -0.20 -6.47
N PRO A 221 -4.02 -1.27 -5.74
CA PRO A 221 -3.18 -2.45 -5.49
C PRO A 221 -2.61 -3.11 -6.75
N ILE A 222 -3.28 -2.98 -7.87
CA ILE A 222 -2.81 -3.51 -9.16
C ILE A 222 -1.46 -2.92 -9.59
N TRP A 223 -1.10 -1.71 -9.16
CA TRP A 223 0.19 -1.09 -9.47
C TRP A 223 1.32 -1.72 -8.68
N GLY A 224 1.03 -2.15 -7.46
CA GLY A 224 1.97 -2.81 -6.57
C GLY A 224 2.08 -4.33 -6.75
N LYS A 225 1.44 -4.93 -7.77
CA LYS A 225 1.44 -6.38 -7.97
C LYS A 225 2.79 -7.06 -7.73
N PRO A 226 3.91 -6.59 -8.33
CA PRO A 226 5.22 -7.22 -8.10
C PRO A 226 5.70 -7.13 -6.64
N HIS A 227 5.20 -6.16 -5.87
CA HIS A 227 5.59 -5.93 -4.48
C HIS A 227 4.78 -6.76 -3.49
N PHE A 228 3.69 -7.40 -3.92
CA PHE A 228 2.81 -8.22 -3.09
C PHE A 228 2.88 -9.70 -3.45
N GLU A 229 3.84 -10.10 -4.26
CA GLU A 229 4.09 -11.51 -4.59
C GLU A 229 4.88 -12.24 -3.50
N HIS A 230 5.47 -11.50 -2.54
CA HIS A 230 6.16 -12.08 -1.39
C HIS A 230 5.18 -12.31 -0.22
N HIS A 231 5.39 -13.41 0.46
CA HIS A 231 4.65 -13.78 1.66
C HIS A 231 5.64 -14.17 2.75
N TYR A 232 6.17 -13.19 3.48
CA TYR A 232 6.94 -13.46 4.67
C TYR A 232 6.18 -12.99 5.93
N PRO A 233 6.51 -13.57 7.12
CA PRO A 233 5.77 -13.29 8.34
C PRO A 233 5.74 -11.80 8.70
N ASP A 234 4.68 -11.40 9.37
CA ASP A 234 4.51 -10.06 9.93
C ASP A 234 4.62 -8.92 8.91
N PHE A 235 4.24 -9.17 7.66
CA PHE A 235 4.10 -8.13 6.65
C PHE A 235 2.65 -7.71 6.50
N HIS A 236 2.40 -6.43 6.72
CA HIS A 236 1.08 -5.81 6.70
C HIS A 236 1.04 -4.69 5.66
N VAL A 237 -0.12 -4.52 5.05
CA VAL A 237 -0.35 -3.44 4.10
C VAL A 237 -1.35 -2.46 4.70
N LEU A 238 -0.97 -1.18 4.72
CA LEU A 238 -1.87 -0.08 5.07
C LEU A 238 -2.35 0.56 3.77
N VAL A 239 -3.66 0.86 3.66
CA VAL A 239 -4.26 1.42 2.44
C VAL A 239 -5.14 2.61 2.77
N LEU A 240 -5.21 3.57 1.84
CA LEU A 240 -6.02 4.78 2.01
C LEU A 240 -7.51 4.59 1.64
N ASP A 241 -7.84 3.47 1.02
CA ASP A 241 -9.15 3.22 0.41
C ASP A 241 -9.69 1.84 0.82
N GLN A 242 -10.91 1.79 1.32
CA GLN A 242 -11.53 0.53 1.74
C GLN A 242 -11.66 -0.47 0.57
N THR A 243 -11.91 0.02 -0.64
CA THR A 243 -12.02 -0.87 -1.82
C THR A 243 -10.68 -1.52 -2.14
N TYR A 244 -9.57 -0.91 -1.76
CA TYR A 244 -8.24 -1.49 -1.89
C TYR A 244 -8.02 -2.62 -0.89
N ALA A 245 -8.48 -2.48 0.34
CA ALA A 245 -8.47 -3.58 1.30
C ALA A 245 -9.28 -4.78 0.79
N ASP A 246 -10.45 -4.52 0.19
CA ASP A 246 -11.27 -5.56 -0.42
C ASP A 246 -10.57 -6.23 -1.62
N PHE A 247 -9.83 -5.44 -2.41
CA PHE A 247 -9.00 -5.98 -3.51
C PHE A 247 -7.89 -6.89 -2.96
N PHE A 248 -7.16 -6.49 -1.93
CA PHE A 248 -6.13 -7.29 -1.28
C PHE A 248 -6.69 -8.62 -0.77
N ARG A 249 -7.80 -8.57 -0.05
CA ARG A 249 -8.47 -9.77 0.48
C ARG A 249 -8.86 -10.73 -0.63
N ARG A 250 -9.48 -10.22 -1.70
CA ARG A 250 -9.95 -11.05 -2.80
C ARG A 250 -8.82 -11.63 -3.64
N PHE A 251 -7.91 -10.79 -4.13
CA PHE A 251 -6.97 -11.17 -5.18
C PHE A 251 -5.60 -11.58 -4.65
N TYR A 252 -5.12 -10.94 -3.59
CA TYR A 252 -3.82 -11.27 -3.00
C TYR A 252 -3.93 -12.19 -1.78
N LYS A 253 -5.16 -12.52 -1.34
CA LYS A 253 -5.44 -13.35 -0.16
C LYS A 253 -4.72 -12.82 1.10
N GLN A 254 -4.62 -11.51 1.20
CA GLN A 254 -3.96 -10.78 2.27
C GLN A 254 -4.92 -9.73 2.83
N GLU A 255 -4.98 -9.63 4.16
CA GLU A 255 -5.71 -8.53 4.80
C GLU A 255 -4.89 -7.23 4.68
N ALA A 256 -5.57 -6.14 4.32
CA ALA A 256 -5.01 -4.81 4.34
C ALA A 256 -5.83 -3.91 5.28
N ILE A 257 -5.15 -3.00 5.93
CA ILE A 257 -5.71 -2.17 7.00
C ILE A 257 -6.02 -0.79 6.43
N LEU A 258 -7.26 -0.30 6.63
CA LEU A 258 -7.63 1.05 6.23
C LEU A 258 -6.88 2.07 7.11
N PHE A 259 -6.01 2.84 6.46
CA PHE A 259 -5.15 3.84 7.08
C PHE A 259 -5.04 5.07 6.16
N PRO A 260 -6.05 5.96 6.16
CA PRO A 260 -6.03 7.13 5.29
C PRO A 260 -4.87 8.07 5.65
N PRO A 261 -4.23 8.73 4.69
CA PRO A 261 -3.23 9.75 4.99
C PRO A 261 -3.85 10.93 5.75
N ALA A 262 -3.00 11.70 6.39
CA ALA A 262 -3.41 12.87 7.16
C ALA A 262 -3.05 14.17 6.44
N GLY A 263 -3.68 15.26 6.85
CA GLY A 263 -3.28 16.61 6.43
C GLY A 263 -2.15 17.14 7.29
N MET A 264 -1.37 18.05 6.72
CA MET A 264 -0.40 18.82 7.48
C MET A 264 -1.09 20.01 8.14
N GLU A 265 -0.75 20.28 9.39
CA GLU A 265 -1.27 21.45 10.07
C GLU A 265 -0.66 22.73 9.49
N ALA A 266 -1.53 23.65 9.10
CA ALA A 266 -1.10 24.98 8.68
C ALA A 266 -0.83 25.86 9.90
N VAL A 267 0.23 26.66 9.85
CA VAL A 267 0.51 27.68 10.88
C VAL A 267 -0.68 28.64 11.02
N GLU A 268 -1.03 29.06 12.22
CA GLU A 268 -2.26 29.82 12.52
C GLU A 268 -2.22 31.33 12.18
N ASP A 269 -1.45 31.75 11.18
CA ASP A 269 -1.46 33.15 10.76
C ASP A 269 -2.68 33.49 9.89
N SER A 270 -3.27 34.67 10.08
CA SER A 270 -4.34 35.15 9.23
C SER A 270 -3.79 35.49 7.83
N VAL A 271 -4.24 34.77 6.82
CA VAL A 271 -3.84 34.96 5.42
C VAL A 271 -5.05 35.47 4.61
N GLU A 272 -4.84 36.48 3.80
CA GLU A 272 -5.87 36.96 2.89
C GLU A 272 -6.24 35.92 1.83
N ARG A 273 -7.53 35.69 1.60
CA ARG A 273 -8.06 34.77 0.59
C ARG A 273 -8.13 35.47 -0.76
N ILE A 274 -7.09 35.33 -1.57
CA ILE A 274 -6.96 36.02 -2.87
C ILE A 274 -7.47 35.18 -4.07
N TYR A 275 -7.58 33.86 -3.91
CA TYR A 275 -8.07 32.97 -4.95
C TYR A 275 -9.51 32.52 -4.65
N ASP A 276 -10.40 32.58 -5.64
CA ASP A 276 -11.77 32.08 -5.51
C ASP A 276 -11.81 30.56 -5.52
N LEU A 277 -11.18 29.96 -6.53
CA LEU A 277 -11.09 28.50 -6.67
C LEU A 277 -9.71 28.13 -7.21
N THR A 278 -9.05 27.21 -6.55
CA THR A 278 -7.73 26.71 -6.96
C THR A 278 -7.74 25.21 -7.28
N PHE A 279 -6.75 24.77 -8.03
CA PHE A 279 -6.36 23.36 -8.15
C PHE A 279 -4.84 23.25 -8.09
N VAL A 280 -4.32 22.56 -7.07
CA VAL A 280 -2.89 22.29 -6.91
C VAL A 280 -2.61 20.87 -7.36
N GLY A 281 -1.87 20.70 -8.45
CA GLY A 281 -1.51 19.41 -9.00
C GLY A 281 -1.36 19.40 -10.52
N THR A 282 -0.91 18.25 -11.03
CA THR A 282 -0.63 18.05 -12.46
C THR A 282 -1.92 17.95 -13.29
N TYR A 283 -1.87 18.47 -14.53
CA TYR A 283 -2.95 18.25 -15.49
C TYR A 283 -3.07 16.78 -15.88
N GLY A 284 -1.93 16.16 -16.20
CA GLY A 284 -1.86 14.79 -16.68
C GLY A 284 -2.38 14.61 -18.12
N GLY A 285 -1.69 13.79 -18.89
CA GLY A 285 -1.98 13.66 -20.33
C GLY A 285 -2.97 12.54 -20.64
N TYR A 286 -4.25 12.82 -20.81
CA TYR A 286 -5.21 11.84 -21.32
C TYR A 286 -4.78 11.28 -22.70
N GLU A 287 -4.31 12.16 -23.60
CA GLU A 287 -3.82 11.74 -24.93
C GLU A 287 -2.62 10.80 -24.89
N VAL A 288 -1.74 10.96 -23.91
CA VAL A 288 -0.61 10.06 -23.68
C VAL A 288 -1.09 8.64 -23.39
N GLN A 289 -2.16 8.49 -22.61
CA GLN A 289 -2.73 7.17 -22.32
C GLN A 289 -3.46 6.58 -23.54
N LEU A 290 -4.12 7.40 -24.33
CA LEU A 290 -4.72 6.96 -25.59
C LEU A 290 -3.67 6.51 -26.59
N GLN A 291 -2.54 7.22 -26.68
CA GLN A 291 -1.42 6.82 -27.53
C GLN A 291 -0.85 5.48 -27.10
N TRP A 292 -0.58 5.31 -25.79
CA TRP A 292 -0.13 4.03 -25.25
C TRP A 292 -1.08 2.87 -25.64
N ILE A 293 -2.41 3.08 -25.55
CA ILE A 293 -3.41 2.08 -25.96
C ILE A 293 -3.28 1.75 -27.46
N ARG A 294 -3.08 2.76 -28.32
CA ARG A 294 -2.94 2.56 -29.79
C ARG A 294 -1.69 1.75 -30.15
N GLU A 295 -0.64 1.87 -29.37
CA GLU A 295 0.65 1.19 -29.57
C GLU A 295 0.62 -0.28 -29.14
N GLN A 296 -0.39 -0.71 -28.38
CA GLN A 296 -0.49 -2.09 -27.94
C GLN A 296 -0.86 -3.04 -29.10
N GLU A 297 -0.50 -4.32 -28.97
CA GLU A 297 -0.96 -5.38 -29.89
C GLU A 297 -2.48 -5.54 -29.84
N ARG A 298 -3.07 -6.09 -30.90
CA ARG A 298 -4.52 -6.15 -31.09
C ARG A 298 -5.32 -6.67 -29.90
N PRO A 299 -5.01 -7.83 -29.29
CA PRO A 299 -5.80 -8.33 -28.16
C PRO A 299 -5.77 -7.38 -26.96
N LEU A 300 -4.58 -6.88 -26.58
CA LEU A 300 -4.40 -5.99 -25.44
C LEU A 300 -5.02 -4.61 -25.71
N ARG A 301 -4.83 -4.09 -26.92
CA ARG A 301 -5.44 -2.82 -27.36
C ARG A 301 -6.97 -2.87 -27.32
N PHE A 302 -7.57 -3.99 -27.74
CA PHE A 302 -9.01 -4.17 -27.65
C PHE A 302 -9.47 -4.12 -26.19
N LEU A 303 -8.87 -4.93 -25.32
CA LEU A 303 -9.21 -4.99 -23.89
C LEU A 303 -9.05 -3.61 -23.21
N ALA A 304 -7.90 -2.95 -23.43
CA ALA A 304 -7.62 -1.63 -22.86
C ALA A 304 -8.64 -0.57 -23.31
N ASN A 305 -9.00 -0.54 -24.60
CA ASN A 305 -10.03 0.38 -25.10
C ASN A 305 -11.40 0.12 -24.47
N ARG A 306 -11.80 -1.15 -24.34
CA ARG A 306 -13.10 -1.51 -23.77
C ARG A 306 -13.16 -1.20 -22.29
N PHE A 307 -12.09 -1.48 -21.55
CA PHE A 307 -11.97 -1.12 -20.16
C PHE A 307 -12.05 0.39 -19.96
N LEU A 308 -11.32 1.19 -20.75
CA LEU A 308 -11.40 2.65 -20.68
C LEU A 308 -12.82 3.17 -20.95
N LEU A 309 -13.51 2.63 -21.96
CA LEU A 309 -14.88 3.00 -22.25
C LEU A 309 -15.84 2.66 -21.10
N THR A 310 -15.65 1.51 -20.46
CA THR A 310 -16.44 1.13 -19.29
C THR A 310 -16.21 2.09 -18.13
N MET A 311 -14.96 2.40 -17.80
CA MET A 311 -14.63 3.36 -16.73
C MET A 311 -15.18 4.76 -17.03
N ARG A 312 -15.17 5.19 -18.30
CA ARG A 312 -15.75 6.48 -18.69
C ARG A 312 -17.27 6.50 -18.69
N LYS A 313 -17.92 5.36 -18.87
CA LYS A 313 -19.38 5.25 -18.86
C LYS A 313 -19.95 5.11 -17.46
N TYR A 314 -19.18 4.50 -16.57
CA TYR A 314 -19.59 4.18 -15.21
C TYR A 314 -18.56 4.72 -14.20
N PRO A 315 -18.53 6.06 -13.99
CA PRO A 315 -17.49 6.72 -13.18
C PRO A 315 -17.51 6.33 -11.71
N ASN A 316 -18.62 5.79 -11.21
CA ASN A 316 -18.81 5.39 -9.81
C ASN A 316 -18.34 3.95 -9.51
N LEU A 317 -18.00 3.16 -10.54
CA LEU A 317 -17.39 1.85 -10.33
C LEU A 317 -15.93 1.95 -9.91
N THR A 318 -15.50 1.02 -9.06
CA THR A 318 -14.07 0.80 -8.83
C THR A 318 -13.40 0.27 -10.11
N ALA A 319 -12.08 0.36 -10.20
CA ALA A 319 -11.36 -0.08 -11.39
C ALA A 319 -11.57 -1.58 -11.67
N GLU A 320 -11.49 -2.41 -10.63
CA GLU A 320 -11.73 -3.86 -10.75
C GLU A 320 -13.18 -4.19 -11.10
N ALA A 321 -14.17 -3.45 -10.55
CA ALA A 321 -15.58 -3.65 -10.91
C ALA A 321 -15.85 -3.25 -12.37
N ALA A 322 -15.24 -2.15 -12.84
CA ALA A 322 -15.32 -1.74 -14.24
C ALA A 322 -14.62 -2.75 -15.17
N PHE A 323 -13.50 -3.34 -14.71
CA PHE A 323 -12.80 -4.38 -15.45
C PHE A 323 -13.62 -5.68 -15.53
N SER A 324 -14.18 -6.15 -14.40
CA SER A 324 -15.11 -7.29 -14.34
C SER A 324 -16.28 -7.09 -15.32
N ARG A 325 -16.93 -5.92 -15.25
CA ARG A 325 -18.05 -5.60 -16.16
C ARG A 325 -17.63 -5.60 -17.63
N THR A 326 -16.38 -5.20 -17.92
CA THR A 326 -15.84 -5.28 -19.29
C THR A 326 -15.70 -6.72 -19.74
N LEU A 327 -15.15 -7.59 -18.91
CA LEU A 327 -14.97 -9.02 -19.23
C LEU A 327 -16.31 -9.72 -19.41
N GLU A 328 -17.25 -9.52 -18.50
CA GLU A 328 -18.62 -10.06 -18.57
C GLU A 328 -19.33 -9.68 -19.88
N HIS A 329 -19.23 -8.41 -20.29
CA HIS A 329 -19.85 -7.93 -21.54
C HIS A 329 -19.33 -8.67 -22.78
N TYR A 330 -18.10 -9.19 -22.74
CA TYR A 330 -17.48 -9.95 -23.83
C TYR A 330 -17.47 -11.46 -23.59
N GLY A 331 -18.17 -11.95 -22.57
CA GLY A 331 -18.27 -13.37 -22.24
C GLY A 331 -16.92 -13.99 -21.85
N MET A 332 -16.03 -13.19 -21.24
CA MET A 332 -14.72 -13.65 -20.79
C MET A 332 -14.81 -14.06 -19.32
N GLU A 333 -14.65 -15.35 -19.06
CA GLU A 333 -14.55 -15.92 -17.72
C GLU A 333 -13.08 -16.14 -17.38
N LEU A 334 -12.59 -15.59 -16.28
CA LEU A 334 -11.20 -15.65 -15.82
C LEU A 334 -11.16 -16.14 -14.37
N THR A 335 -10.09 -16.87 -14.03
CA THR A 335 -9.74 -17.08 -12.62
C THR A 335 -9.29 -15.76 -11.97
N ASP A 336 -9.21 -15.70 -10.64
CA ASP A 336 -8.71 -14.51 -9.94
C ASP A 336 -7.26 -14.17 -10.36
N GLU A 337 -6.41 -15.17 -10.59
CA GLU A 337 -5.02 -15.00 -11.06
C GLU A 337 -4.98 -14.41 -12.47
N GLU A 338 -5.75 -14.99 -13.40
CA GLU A 338 -5.85 -14.49 -14.78
C GLU A 338 -6.43 -13.06 -14.82
N PHE A 339 -7.38 -12.77 -13.95
CA PHE A 339 -7.96 -11.44 -13.80
C PHE A 339 -6.89 -10.42 -13.41
N VAL A 340 -6.10 -10.71 -12.38
CA VAL A 340 -5.02 -9.83 -11.92
C VAL A 340 -3.97 -9.65 -13.02
N GLU A 341 -3.54 -10.71 -13.70
CA GLU A 341 -2.57 -10.62 -14.80
C GLU A 341 -3.06 -9.72 -15.93
N LYS A 342 -4.30 -9.92 -16.38
CA LYS A 342 -4.87 -9.10 -17.46
C LYS A 342 -5.12 -7.66 -17.04
N MET A 343 -5.60 -7.45 -15.80
CA MET A 343 -5.80 -6.12 -15.27
C MET A 343 -4.47 -5.37 -15.09
N TYR A 344 -3.43 -6.06 -14.62
CA TYR A 344 -2.07 -5.52 -14.52
C TYR A 344 -1.52 -5.10 -15.89
N ALA A 345 -1.73 -5.92 -16.94
CA ALA A 345 -1.31 -5.60 -18.29
C ALA A 345 -1.96 -4.32 -18.84
N VAL A 346 -3.20 -4.01 -18.43
CA VAL A 346 -3.94 -2.81 -18.88
C VAL A 346 -4.06 -1.73 -17.80
N ARG A 347 -3.33 -1.82 -16.69
CA ARG A 347 -3.48 -0.90 -15.53
C ARG A 347 -3.37 0.58 -15.86
N ARG A 348 -2.60 0.96 -16.89
CA ARG A 348 -2.49 2.35 -17.35
C ARG A 348 -3.82 2.97 -17.77
N VAL A 349 -4.83 2.16 -18.08
CA VAL A 349 -6.19 2.62 -18.37
C VAL A 349 -6.80 3.38 -17.19
N ILE A 350 -6.45 3.01 -15.96
CA ILE A 350 -6.91 3.68 -14.73
C ILE A 350 -6.48 5.14 -14.75
N TYR A 351 -5.21 5.42 -15.07
CA TYR A 351 -4.74 6.81 -15.25
C TYR A 351 -5.44 7.51 -16.42
N GLY A 352 -5.74 6.77 -17.50
CA GLY A 352 -6.52 7.30 -18.62
C GLY A 352 -7.89 7.80 -18.18
N ALA A 353 -8.61 7.02 -17.39
CA ALA A 353 -9.92 7.41 -16.85
C ALA A 353 -9.82 8.60 -15.89
N MET A 354 -8.80 8.61 -15.02
CA MET A 354 -8.54 9.74 -14.10
C MET A 354 -8.32 11.04 -14.87
N HIS A 355 -7.42 11.04 -15.85
CA HIS A 355 -7.12 12.24 -16.63
C HIS A 355 -8.33 12.70 -17.44
N TYR A 356 -9.14 11.76 -17.95
CA TYR A 356 -10.40 12.08 -18.61
C TYR A 356 -11.35 12.83 -17.68
N TYR A 357 -11.59 12.35 -16.47
CA TYR A 357 -12.50 12.98 -15.53
C TYR A 357 -11.95 14.29 -14.99
N ARG A 358 -10.65 14.37 -14.70
CA ARG A 358 -10.01 15.65 -14.31
C ARG A 358 -10.21 16.72 -15.40
N HIS A 359 -9.98 16.36 -16.65
CA HIS A 359 -10.25 17.26 -17.77
C HIS A 359 -11.72 17.69 -17.81
N ARG A 360 -12.65 16.74 -17.74
CA ARG A 360 -14.09 17.00 -17.81
C ARG A 360 -14.58 17.91 -16.68
N VAL A 361 -14.19 17.64 -15.44
CA VAL A 361 -14.55 18.47 -14.27
C VAL A 361 -14.08 19.89 -14.46
N ILE A 362 -12.81 20.08 -14.81
CA ILE A 362 -12.21 21.40 -14.97
C ILE A 362 -12.83 22.12 -16.18
N GLU A 363 -13.04 21.46 -17.29
CA GLU A 363 -13.71 22.04 -18.46
C GLU A 363 -15.12 22.52 -18.13
N THR A 364 -15.91 21.72 -17.40
CA THR A 364 -17.26 22.10 -16.95
C THR A 364 -17.26 23.36 -16.09
N ILE A 365 -16.31 23.48 -15.17
CA ILE A 365 -16.12 24.67 -14.34
C ILE A 365 -15.80 25.89 -15.21
N LEU A 366 -14.85 25.75 -16.15
CA LEU A 366 -14.41 26.85 -17.02
C LEU A 366 -15.50 27.28 -17.97
N GLN A 367 -16.27 26.38 -18.55
CA GLN A 367 -17.41 26.69 -19.44
C GLN A 367 -18.49 27.51 -18.74
N SER A 368 -18.61 27.42 -17.44
CA SER A 368 -19.58 28.19 -16.64
C SER A 368 -19.14 29.61 -16.33
N GLY A 369 -17.92 29.98 -16.75
CA GLY A 369 -17.33 31.30 -16.51
C GLY A 369 -16.64 31.42 -15.13
N ILE A 370 -16.59 30.39 -14.30
CA ILE A 370 -15.88 30.41 -13.02
C ILE A 370 -14.37 30.51 -13.30
N ARG A 371 -13.68 31.42 -12.60
CA ARG A 371 -12.22 31.52 -12.64
C ARG A 371 -11.62 30.37 -11.86
N LEU A 372 -10.61 29.72 -12.45
CA LEU A 372 -9.84 28.66 -11.83
C LEU A 372 -8.34 28.97 -11.93
N ASP A 373 -7.68 29.08 -10.79
CA ASP A 373 -6.24 29.24 -10.67
C ASP A 373 -5.60 27.85 -10.45
N VAL A 374 -4.74 27.40 -11.38
CA VAL A 374 -4.11 26.07 -11.32
C VAL A 374 -2.61 26.19 -11.11
N PHE A 375 -2.05 25.33 -10.24
CA PHE A 375 -0.63 25.31 -9.87
C PHE A 375 0.00 23.99 -10.28
N GLY A 376 0.98 24.06 -11.21
CA GLY A 376 1.68 22.89 -11.74
C GLY A 376 2.25 23.15 -13.13
N ASP A 377 3.43 22.64 -13.43
CA ASP A 377 4.15 22.91 -14.67
C ASP A 377 3.48 22.29 -15.90
N SER A 378 2.77 21.17 -15.72
CA SER A 378 2.09 20.44 -16.80
C SER A 378 0.93 21.22 -17.46
N TRP A 379 0.47 22.31 -16.85
CA TRP A 379 -0.60 23.15 -17.38
C TRP A 379 -0.17 23.99 -18.58
N THR A 380 1.13 24.17 -18.81
CA THR A 380 1.70 24.99 -19.89
C THR A 380 1.20 24.59 -21.27
N HIS A 381 0.97 23.28 -21.49
CA HIS A 381 0.52 22.72 -22.76
C HIS A 381 -0.91 22.15 -22.71
N CYS A 382 -1.68 22.53 -21.69
CA CYS A 382 -3.03 22.04 -21.50
C CYS A 382 -4.00 22.59 -22.57
N PRO A 383 -4.84 21.76 -23.22
CA PRO A 383 -5.85 22.20 -24.16
C PRO A 383 -6.91 23.17 -23.57
N LEU A 384 -7.07 23.16 -22.25
CA LEU A 384 -8.01 24.03 -21.55
C LEU A 384 -7.55 25.50 -21.47
N ARG A 385 -6.32 25.82 -21.89
CA ARG A 385 -5.83 27.21 -22.00
C ARG A 385 -6.61 28.09 -22.99
N LYS A 386 -7.44 27.45 -23.81
CA LYS A 386 -8.42 28.17 -24.67
C LYS A 386 -9.44 28.97 -23.86
N TYR A 387 -9.64 28.63 -22.57
CA TYR A 387 -10.56 29.36 -21.69
C TYR A 387 -9.83 30.48 -20.98
N PRO A 388 -10.29 31.76 -21.13
CA PRO A 388 -9.59 32.94 -20.56
C PRO A 388 -9.68 33.00 -19.02
N ASN A 389 -10.59 32.27 -18.42
CA ASN A 389 -10.78 32.16 -16.98
C ASN A 389 -9.95 31.03 -16.35
N LEU A 390 -9.10 30.34 -17.10
CA LEU A 390 -8.05 29.45 -16.57
C LEU A 390 -6.76 30.24 -16.38
N ILE A 391 -6.30 30.36 -15.15
CA ILE A 391 -5.04 31.06 -14.83
C ILE A 391 -4.02 29.99 -14.39
N CYS A 392 -2.93 29.89 -15.14
CA CYS A 392 -1.88 28.90 -14.88
C CYS A 392 -0.72 29.53 -14.10
N HIS A 393 -0.35 28.90 -13.01
CA HIS A 393 0.80 29.24 -12.18
C HIS A 393 1.87 28.11 -12.29
N PRO A 394 3.14 28.41 -11.98
CA PRO A 394 4.19 27.39 -11.88
C PRO A 394 3.86 26.27 -10.91
N GLY A 395 4.61 25.17 -10.98
CA GLY A 395 4.61 24.13 -9.96
C GLY A 395 5.02 24.68 -8.60
N VAL A 396 4.51 24.09 -7.55
CA VAL A 396 4.75 24.48 -6.15
C VAL A 396 5.23 23.27 -5.36
N THR A 397 6.07 23.51 -4.35
CA THR A 397 6.40 22.49 -3.34
C THR A 397 5.18 22.15 -2.50
N VAL A 398 5.29 21.17 -1.64
CA VAL A 398 4.18 20.78 -0.75
C VAL A 398 3.85 21.90 0.22
N GLU A 399 4.85 22.56 0.79
CA GLU A 399 4.69 23.70 1.71
C GLU A 399 4.07 24.92 1.01
N GLU A 400 4.53 25.23 -0.20
CA GLU A 400 3.94 26.29 -1.02
C GLU A 400 2.49 25.95 -1.40
N GLY A 401 2.19 24.68 -1.68
CA GLY A 401 0.84 24.18 -1.94
C GLY A 401 -0.11 24.39 -0.75
N LEU A 402 0.36 24.16 0.48
CA LEU A 402 -0.38 24.50 1.70
C LEU A 402 -0.65 26.00 1.78
N HIS A 403 0.34 26.83 1.44
CA HIS A 403 0.16 28.29 1.43
C HIS A 403 -0.87 28.71 0.38
N VAL A 404 -0.87 28.12 -0.81
CA VAL A 404 -1.90 28.35 -1.85
C VAL A 404 -3.29 28.02 -1.31
N TRP A 405 -3.47 26.88 -0.63
CA TRP A 405 -4.76 26.53 -0.05
C TRP A 405 -5.21 27.50 1.04
N ARG A 406 -4.28 28.01 1.85
CA ARG A 406 -4.58 29.09 2.84
C ARG A 406 -5.04 30.37 2.19
N GLN A 407 -4.54 30.69 0.99
CA GLN A 407 -4.95 31.87 0.21
C GLN A 407 -6.21 31.61 -0.64
N SER A 408 -6.75 30.39 -0.63
CA SER A 408 -7.89 30.00 -1.44
C SER A 408 -9.20 30.06 -0.65
N ARG A 409 -10.26 30.55 -1.24
CA ARG A 409 -11.62 30.43 -0.72
C ARG A 409 -12.11 29.01 -0.81
N MET A 410 -11.86 28.38 -1.95
CA MET A 410 -12.15 26.98 -2.23
C MET A 410 -10.98 26.32 -2.96
N SER A 411 -10.83 25.01 -2.84
CA SER A 411 -9.87 24.26 -3.66
C SER A 411 -10.48 22.95 -4.16
N LEU A 412 -10.21 22.67 -5.43
CA LEU A 412 -10.72 21.50 -6.15
C LEU A 412 -9.81 20.29 -5.92
N ASN A 413 -10.43 19.16 -5.64
CA ASN A 413 -9.84 17.83 -5.66
C ASN A 413 -10.61 16.96 -6.67
N VAL A 414 -9.91 16.21 -7.51
CA VAL A 414 -10.51 15.26 -8.45
C VAL A 414 -9.73 13.97 -8.37
N MET A 415 -10.27 13.00 -7.65
CA MET A 415 -9.60 11.73 -7.40
C MET A 415 -10.11 10.57 -8.26
N SER A 416 -11.28 10.64 -8.76
CA SER A 416 -12.00 9.74 -9.69
C SER A 416 -11.76 8.22 -9.59
N TRP A 417 -10.65 7.74 -9.04
CA TRP A 417 -10.36 6.30 -8.88
C TRP A 417 -10.40 5.80 -7.43
N HIS A 418 -10.18 6.64 -6.42
CA HIS A 418 -10.28 6.27 -5.00
C HIS A 418 -11.75 6.27 -4.57
N LYS A 419 -12.46 5.18 -4.84
CA LYS A 419 -13.92 5.14 -4.63
C LYS A 419 -14.36 4.97 -3.18
N GLY A 420 -13.48 4.46 -2.34
CA GLY A 420 -13.70 4.29 -0.90
C GLY A 420 -12.67 5.00 -0.04
N GLY A 421 -11.91 5.95 -0.63
CA GLY A 421 -10.73 6.54 0.00
C GLY A 421 -10.89 7.98 0.47
N PHE A 422 -9.92 8.39 1.28
CA PHE A 422 -9.71 9.77 1.73
C PHE A 422 -8.24 10.12 1.57
N THR A 423 -7.92 11.26 0.95
CA THR A 423 -6.55 11.61 0.58
C THR A 423 -5.99 12.76 1.41
N GLU A 424 -4.66 12.89 1.39
CA GLU A 424 -3.94 14.00 2.03
C GLU A 424 -4.38 15.36 1.52
N ARG A 425 -4.73 15.45 0.22
CA ARG A 425 -5.20 16.68 -0.40
C ARG A 425 -6.54 17.12 0.16
N MET A 426 -7.46 16.18 0.38
CA MET A 426 -8.74 16.46 1.03
C MET A 426 -8.50 17.04 2.43
N ALA A 427 -7.65 16.36 3.22
CA ALA A 427 -7.30 16.82 4.55
C ALA A 427 -6.57 18.17 4.53
N GLY A 428 -5.56 18.33 3.67
CA GLY A 428 -4.75 19.55 3.58
C GLY A 428 -5.57 20.80 3.20
N ILE A 429 -6.48 20.68 2.23
CA ILE A 429 -7.39 21.78 1.82
C ILE A 429 -8.25 22.21 3.00
N MET A 430 -8.88 21.27 3.69
CA MET A 430 -9.75 21.59 4.82
C MET A 430 -8.97 22.14 6.02
N MET A 431 -7.82 21.56 6.35
CA MET A 431 -6.95 22.08 7.42
C MET A 431 -6.42 23.49 7.14
N ALA A 432 -6.19 23.82 5.86
CA ALA A 432 -5.85 25.17 5.44
C ALA A 432 -7.04 26.16 5.53
N GLY A 433 -8.23 25.67 5.90
CA GLY A 433 -9.45 26.47 6.04
C GLY A 433 -10.06 26.90 4.70
N ALA A 434 -9.73 26.25 3.58
CA ALA A 434 -10.44 26.38 2.33
C ALA A 434 -11.61 25.40 2.26
N VAL A 435 -12.68 25.75 1.54
CA VAL A 435 -13.74 24.79 1.27
C VAL A 435 -13.24 23.76 0.26
N LEU A 436 -13.31 22.48 0.64
CA LEU A 436 -12.99 21.39 -0.27
C LEU A 436 -14.11 21.23 -1.30
N VAL A 437 -13.75 21.14 -2.58
CA VAL A 437 -14.63 20.78 -3.70
C VAL A 437 -14.13 19.44 -4.24
N THR A 438 -14.87 18.34 -4.05
CA THR A 438 -14.38 17.00 -4.39
C THR A 438 -15.46 16.11 -4.99
N ASP A 439 -15.04 15.15 -5.83
CA ASP A 439 -15.90 14.05 -6.24
C ASP A 439 -16.20 13.12 -5.04
N ASN A 440 -17.37 12.48 -5.10
CA ASN A 440 -17.85 11.62 -4.03
C ASN A 440 -17.01 10.36 -3.88
N THR A 441 -16.75 9.96 -2.63
CA THR A 441 -16.16 8.66 -2.28
C THR A 441 -16.97 8.00 -1.17
N GLY A 442 -16.91 6.66 -1.10
CA GLY A 442 -17.57 5.91 -0.03
C GLY A 442 -17.09 6.29 1.37
N TYR A 443 -15.84 6.78 1.49
CA TYR A 443 -15.29 7.25 2.76
C TYR A 443 -16.05 8.45 3.34
N LEU A 444 -16.51 9.35 2.47
CA LEU A 444 -17.22 10.57 2.90
C LEU A 444 -18.61 10.27 3.43
N SER A 445 -19.22 9.18 2.97
CA SER A 445 -20.58 8.81 3.35
C SER A 445 -20.73 8.62 4.86
N GLY A 446 -21.65 9.36 5.48
CA GLY A 446 -21.91 9.34 6.92
C GLY A 446 -20.86 10.03 7.79
N ARG A 447 -19.73 10.50 7.21
CA ARG A 447 -18.70 11.27 7.92
C ARG A 447 -18.74 12.74 7.58
N TYR A 448 -18.93 13.07 6.32
CA TYR A 448 -18.97 14.44 5.81
C TYR A 448 -20.25 14.68 5.01
N ASP A 449 -20.72 15.91 5.00
CA ASP A 449 -21.91 16.32 4.24
C ASP A 449 -21.73 17.71 3.59
N GLU A 450 -22.81 18.23 2.98
CA GLU A 450 -22.80 19.54 2.31
C GLU A 450 -22.62 20.75 3.26
N LYS A 451 -22.55 20.54 4.58
CA LYS A 451 -22.18 21.58 5.55
C LYS A 451 -20.65 21.71 5.70
N ASP A 452 -19.92 20.67 5.33
CA ASP A 452 -18.47 20.55 5.52
C ASP A 452 -17.68 20.88 4.25
N MET A 453 -18.27 20.57 3.08
CA MET A 453 -17.59 20.67 1.78
C MET A 453 -18.60 20.65 0.62
N ILE A 454 -18.13 20.90 -0.60
CA ILE A 454 -18.89 20.68 -1.82
C ILE A 454 -18.57 19.29 -2.37
N ILE A 455 -19.54 18.40 -2.34
CA ILE A 455 -19.46 17.06 -2.94
C ILE A 455 -20.17 17.06 -4.28
N PHE A 456 -19.53 16.55 -5.33
CA PHE A 456 -20.12 16.42 -6.65
C PHE A 456 -20.07 14.98 -7.16
N ASP A 457 -20.99 14.64 -8.07
CA ASP A 457 -21.04 13.37 -8.76
C ASP A 457 -20.42 13.51 -10.16
N LEU A 458 -19.57 12.56 -10.53
CA LEU A 458 -18.97 12.49 -11.88
C LEU A 458 -19.97 12.16 -12.98
N GLU A 459 -21.15 11.60 -12.65
CA GLU A 459 -22.26 11.39 -13.59
C GLU A 459 -23.07 12.67 -13.84
N HIS A 460 -23.09 13.60 -12.88
CA HIS A 460 -23.90 14.82 -12.88
C HIS A 460 -23.07 16.10 -12.76
N LEU A 461 -22.02 16.21 -13.60
CA LEU A 461 -21.09 17.36 -13.59
C LEU A 461 -21.76 18.70 -13.88
N GLU A 462 -22.90 18.71 -14.54
CA GLU A 462 -23.69 19.92 -14.84
C GLU A 462 -24.15 20.66 -13.58
N GLU A 463 -24.28 19.99 -12.44
CA GLU A 463 -24.68 20.60 -11.16
C GLU A 463 -23.51 21.35 -10.48
N LEU A 464 -22.28 20.93 -10.74
CA LEU A 464 -21.09 21.43 -10.03
C LEU A 464 -20.92 22.96 -10.11
N PRO A 465 -21.06 23.62 -11.27
CA PRO A 465 -20.92 25.08 -11.35
C PRO A 465 -21.94 25.82 -10.48
N GLY A 466 -23.16 25.30 -10.39
CA GLY A 466 -24.22 25.86 -9.53
C GLY A 466 -23.85 25.77 -8.04
N LYS A 467 -23.35 24.62 -7.59
CA LYS A 467 -22.87 24.42 -6.22
C LYS A 467 -21.73 25.37 -5.87
N ILE A 468 -20.73 25.51 -6.76
CA ILE A 468 -19.59 26.42 -6.56
C ILE A 468 -20.07 27.89 -6.49
N LYS A 469 -20.88 28.36 -7.44
CA LYS A 469 -21.38 29.75 -7.46
C LYS A 469 -22.20 30.07 -6.23
N ASN A 470 -23.02 29.16 -5.75
CA ASN A 470 -23.82 29.34 -4.55
C ASN A 470 -22.95 29.57 -3.29
N VAL A 471 -21.84 28.85 -3.16
CA VAL A 471 -20.94 29.01 -2.01
C VAL A 471 -20.03 30.22 -2.18
N LEU A 472 -19.57 30.53 -3.40
CA LEU A 472 -18.80 31.78 -3.69
C LEU A 472 -19.60 33.06 -3.45
N GLY A 473 -20.90 33.02 -3.75
CA GLY A 473 -21.80 34.17 -3.60
C GLY A 473 -22.27 34.43 -2.17
N ASP A 474 -22.01 33.52 -1.23
CA ASP A 474 -22.42 33.63 0.17
C ASP A 474 -21.20 33.42 1.11
N GLU A 475 -20.61 34.54 1.50
CA GLU A 475 -19.40 34.56 2.35
C GLU A 475 -19.61 33.87 3.70
N GLU A 476 -20.78 34.12 4.33
CA GLU A 476 -21.09 33.52 5.63
C GLU A 476 -21.26 32.01 5.55
N LYS A 477 -21.94 31.50 4.52
CA LYS A 477 -22.07 30.09 4.23
C LYS A 477 -20.71 29.46 3.98
N ARG A 478 -19.88 30.11 3.16
CA ARG A 478 -18.52 29.63 2.83
C ARG A 478 -17.66 29.51 4.08
N CYS A 479 -17.67 30.53 4.95
CA CYS A 479 -16.90 30.51 6.20
C CYS A 479 -17.38 29.40 7.13
N ARG A 480 -18.69 29.22 7.31
CA ARG A 480 -19.24 28.13 8.14
C ARG A 480 -18.87 26.74 7.58
N MET A 481 -18.95 26.57 6.27
CA MET A 481 -18.57 25.31 5.61
C MET A 481 -17.08 24.99 5.79
N ALA A 482 -16.21 25.99 5.56
CA ALA A 482 -14.77 25.85 5.73
C ALA A 482 -14.41 25.48 7.18
N GLU A 483 -15.03 26.13 8.18
CA GLU A 483 -14.77 25.85 9.59
C GLU A 483 -15.29 24.47 9.99
N SER A 484 -16.49 24.07 9.58
CA SER A 484 -17.03 22.73 9.85
C SER A 484 -16.14 21.64 9.28
N GLY A 485 -15.69 21.77 8.02
CA GLY A 485 -14.77 20.82 7.39
C GLY A 485 -13.41 20.76 8.11
N ARG A 486 -12.86 21.93 8.50
CA ARG A 486 -11.61 22.06 9.23
C ARG A 486 -11.66 21.38 10.61
N GLU A 487 -12.70 21.67 11.41
CA GLU A 487 -12.88 21.07 12.73
C GLU A 487 -12.96 19.55 12.68
N LYS A 488 -13.77 18.99 11.76
CA LYS A 488 -13.88 17.54 11.58
C LYS A 488 -12.54 16.93 11.18
N THR A 489 -11.85 17.56 10.23
CA THR A 489 -10.57 17.05 9.72
C THR A 489 -9.49 17.09 10.80
N ARG A 490 -9.38 18.16 11.59
CA ARG A 490 -8.46 18.26 12.72
C ARG A 490 -8.70 17.19 13.77
N ARG A 491 -9.94 16.81 14.01
CA ARG A 491 -10.28 15.77 14.97
C ARG A 491 -9.88 14.37 14.49
N GLU A 492 -9.97 14.09 13.19
CA GLU A 492 -9.91 12.73 12.64
C GLU A 492 -8.71 12.45 11.74
N HIS A 493 -8.10 13.47 11.12
CA HIS A 493 -7.12 13.33 10.03
C HIS A 493 -5.83 14.09 10.26
N THR A 494 -5.32 14.10 11.50
CA THR A 494 -3.97 14.58 11.82
C THR A 494 -2.98 13.41 11.81
N TRP A 495 -1.70 13.71 11.65
CA TRP A 495 -0.64 12.71 11.79
C TRP A 495 -0.54 12.17 13.23
N ASP A 496 -0.89 12.97 14.23
CA ASP A 496 -0.99 12.49 15.62
C ASP A 496 -2.09 11.41 15.77
N LYS A 497 -3.23 11.57 15.06
CA LYS A 497 -4.26 10.52 15.03
C LYS A 497 -3.80 9.29 14.28
N ARG A 498 -2.98 9.43 13.23
CA ARG A 498 -2.38 8.29 12.54
C ARG A 498 -1.37 7.57 13.40
N ALA A 499 -0.53 8.29 14.14
CA ALA A 499 0.39 7.70 15.12
C ALA A 499 -0.36 6.93 16.22
N GLU A 500 -1.46 7.49 16.76
CA GLU A 500 -2.33 6.81 17.72
C GLU A 500 -2.89 5.51 17.14
N GLN A 501 -3.51 5.57 15.97
CA GLN A 501 -4.04 4.41 15.26
C GLN A 501 -2.95 3.35 14.98
N PHE A 502 -1.75 3.79 14.61
CA PHE A 502 -0.64 2.88 14.34
C PHE A 502 -0.15 2.17 15.60
N LEU A 503 -0.03 2.88 16.72
CA LEU A 503 0.35 2.27 18.00
C LEU A 503 -0.72 1.29 18.49
N GLU A 504 -1.99 1.61 18.34
CA GLU A 504 -3.08 0.66 18.63
C GLU A 504 -2.98 -0.62 17.80
N LEU A 505 -2.54 -0.53 16.53
CA LEU A 505 -2.30 -1.71 15.71
C LEU A 505 -1.13 -2.57 16.22
N LEU A 506 -0.11 -1.95 16.85
CA LEU A 506 1.00 -2.68 17.44
C LEU A 506 0.61 -3.35 18.77
N ASP A 507 -0.23 -2.69 19.58
CA ASP A 507 -0.64 -3.18 20.90
C ASP A 507 -1.68 -4.31 20.84
N ASN A 508 -2.45 -4.41 19.76
CA ASN A 508 -3.52 -5.41 19.56
C ASN A 508 -3.02 -6.69 18.86
N ARG A 509 -1.73 -6.99 18.90
CA ARG A 509 -1.11 -8.18 18.28
C ARG A 509 -0.99 -9.36 19.21
#